data_5057eabb4a77a8064cd0086e70c37cd6
#
_entry.id   5057eabb4a77a8064cd0086e70c37cd6
#
_cell.length_a   1.000
_cell.length_b   1.000
_cell.length_c   1.000
_cell.angle_alpha   90.00
_cell.angle_beta   90.00
_cell.angle_gamma   90.00
#
_symmetry.space_group_name_H-M   'P 1'
#
loop_
_entity.id
_entity.type
_entity.pdbx_description
1 polymer ?
#
loop_
_entity_poly.entity_id
_entity_poly.type
_entity_poly.pdbx_seq_one_letter_code
_entity_poly.pdbx_strand_id
1 'polypeptide(L)'
;LQSAGNAGEFYTPRAVTKFIVDRVDPKLNESVLDPACGTGGFLACAIDHKRKHYVKNAADEAVLVASIHGVEKKALPHMLCTTNMILHGIDTPTQIEHDNMLSRRAYTDYGEADRVNVIITNPPFGGMEEDGVENQFPATLRTRETADLFMALVVRLLKSHGRAAVVLPDGFLFGEGMKTRLKQTLLEQCDLHTIVRLPNGVFSPYTGIKTNLLFFTKKPEGEWPATKDVWLYEHPYPEGVT
;
A
#
# COMPACT_ATOMS: atom_id res chain seq x y z
N LEU A 1 -14.73 17.29 9.54
CA LEU A 1 -13.53 16.54 9.05
C LEU A 1 -12.33 17.43 8.70
N GLN A 2 -12.37 18.74 9.05
CA GLN A 2 -11.31 19.70 8.74
C GLN A 2 -10.20 19.78 9.80
N SER A 3 -10.19 18.96 10.84
CA SER A 3 -9.23 19.05 11.96
C SER A 3 -8.25 17.88 12.10
N ALA A 4 -8.09 17.06 11.08
CA ALA A 4 -7.11 15.96 11.08
C ALA A 4 -5.76 16.38 10.49
N GLY A 5 -5.32 17.61 10.72
CA GLY A 5 -4.17 18.21 10.07
C GLY A 5 -2.87 18.11 10.84
N ASN A 6 -2.50 16.95 11.41
CA ASN A 6 -1.14 16.73 11.90
C ASN A 6 -0.66 15.32 11.54
N ALA A 7 0.38 15.27 10.72
CA ALA A 7 1.14 14.10 10.29
C ALA A 7 0.52 13.25 9.16
N GLY A 8 0.53 13.78 7.91
CA GLY A 8 0.63 12.93 6.71
C GLY A 8 -0.56 12.04 6.35
N GLU A 9 -1.71 12.22 7.00
CA GLU A 9 -2.91 11.42 6.71
C GLU A 9 -3.68 12.04 5.55
N PHE A 10 -3.66 11.36 4.43
CA PHE A 10 -4.35 11.79 3.22
C PHE A 10 -5.42 10.77 2.84
N TYR A 11 -6.64 11.26 2.65
CA TYR A 11 -7.68 10.46 2.02
C TYR A 11 -7.33 10.24 0.55
N THR A 12 -7.18 8.99 0.14
CA THR A 12 -6.90 8.66 -1.27
C THR A 12 -8.18 8.80 -2.10
N PRO A 13 -8.19 9.66 -3.13
CA PRO A 13 -9.37 9.86 -3.96
C PRO A 13 -9.89 8.56 -4.58
N ARG A 14 -11.22 8.42 -4.67
CA ARG A 14 -11.86 7.20 -5.15
C ARG A 14 -11.45 6.81 -6.59
N ALA A 15 -11.18 7.79 -7.44
CA ALA A 15 -10.67 7.54 -8.78
C ALA A 15 -9.30 6.85 -8.76
N VAL A 16 -8.42 7.26 -7.84
CA VAL A 16 -7.08 6.67 -7.67
C VAL A 16 -7.18 5.26 -7.08
N THR A 17 -7.99 5.07 -6.01
CA THR A 17 -8.17 3.74 -5.40
C THR A 17 -8.74 2.75 -6.41
N LYS A 18 -9.76 3.17 -7.17
CA LYS A 18 -10.37 2.32 -8.21
C LYS A 18 -9.37 1.97 -9.31
N PHE A 19 -8.64 2.95 -9.84
CA PHE A 19 -7.63 2.70 -10.87
C PHE A 19 -6.57 1.69 -10.41
N ILE A 20 -6.06 1.88 -9.20
CA ILE A 20 -5.05 0.97 -8.62
C ILE A 20 -5.61 -0.45 -8.48
N VAL A 21 -6.79 -0.60 -7.88
CA VAL A 21 -7.41 -1.91 -7.68
C VAL A 21 -7.71 -2.60 -9.01
N ASP A 22 -8.25 -1.87 -9.99
CA ASP A 22 -8.52 -2.43 -11.32
C ASP A 22 -7.23 -2.89 -12.03
N ARG A 23 -6.09 -2.19 -11.82
CA ARG A 23 -4.80 -2.57 -12.44
C ARG A 23 -4.13 -3.74 -11.74
N VAL A 24 -4.19 -3.79 -10.42
CA VAL A 24 -3.64 -4.91 -9.63
C VAL A 24 -4.51 -6.15 -9.77
N ASP A 25 -5.82 -5.99 -9.93
CA ASP A 25 -6.81 -7.05 -10.17
C ASP A 25 -6.70 -8.21 -9.15
N PRO A 26 -6.97 -7.95 -7.85
CA PRO A 26 -6.91 -8.99 -6.82
C PRO A 26 -7.97 -10.08 -7.07
N LYS A 27 -7.50 -11.33 -7.26
CA LYS A 27 -8.37 -12.49 -7.51
C LYS A 27 -9.04 -12.98 -6.23
N LEU A 28 -10.09 -13.80 -6.37
CA LEU A 28 -10.89 -14.31 -5.24
C LEU A 28 -10.01 -14.90 -4.12
N ASN A 29 -9.14 -15.82 -4.48
CA ASN A 29 -8.31 -16.59 -3.53
C ASN A 29 -7.02 -15.87 -3.10
N GLU A 30 -6.80 -14.65 -3.52
CA GLU A 30 -5.61 -13.88 -3.18
C GLU A 30 -5.85 -13.06 -1.92
N SER A 31 -4.95 -13.19 -0.94
CA SER A 31 -4.94 -12.31 0.23
C SER A 31 -4.52 -10.89 -0.16
N VAL A 32 -5.29 -9.91 0.29
CA VAL A 32 -5.03 -8.47 0.10
C VAL A 32 -4.69 -7.86 1.44
N LEU A 33 -3.60 -7.11 1.50
CA LEU A 33 -3.18 -6.35 2.68
C LEU A 33 -3.03 -4.86 2.35
N ASP A 34 -3.60 -4.02 3.19
CA ASP A 34 -3.21 -2.61 3.30
C ASP A 34 -2.57 -2.39 4.69
N PRO A 35 -1.23 -2.26 4.77
CA PRO A 35 -0.52 -2.13 6.05
C PRO A 35 -0.65 -0.74 6.69
N ALA A 36 -1.29 0.22 6.03
CA ALA A 36 -1.58 1.57 6.51
C ALA A 36 -2.98 2.00 6.01
N CYS A 37 -4.00 1.22 6.38
CA CYS A 37 -5.28 1.23 5.67
C CYS A 37 -6.14 2.49 5.87
N GLY A 38 -5.77 3.36 6.79
CA GLY A 38 -6.51 4.59 7.05
C GLY A 38 -8.00 4.32 7.31
N THR A 39 -8.86 4.90 6.50
CA THR A 39 -10.33 4.67 6.56
C THR A 39 -10.80 3.47 5.72
N GLY A 40 -9.89 2.68 5.16
CA GLY A 40 -10.20 1.46 4.41
C GLY A 40 -10.59 1.65 2.95
N GLY A 41 -10.26 2.78 2.34
CA GLY A 41 -10.66 3.08 0.96
C GLY A 41 -10.18 2.06 -0.08
N PHE A 42 -8.95 1.56 0.02
CA PHE A 42 -8.44 0.51 -0.85
C PHE A 42 -9.10 -0.83 -0.59
N LEU A 43 -9.30 -1.18 0.69
CA LEU A 43 -9.91 -2.45 1.08
C LEU A 43 -11.37 -2.52 0.61
N ALA A 44 -12.16 -1.45 0.81
CA ALA A 44 -13.51 -1.35 0.29
C ALA A 44 -13.57 -1.51 -1.22
N CYS A 45 -12.66 -0.85 -1.94
CA CYS A 45 -12.57 -0.96 -3.39
C CYS A 45 -12.17 -2.38 -3.84
N ALA A 46 -11.27 -3.07 -3.11
CA ALA A 46 -10.89 -4.45 -3.38
C ALA A 46 -12.03 -5.43 -3.14
N ILE A 47 -12.85 -5.22 -2.09
CA ILE A 47 -14.08 -5.97 -1.82
C ILE A 47 -15.06 -5.84 -3.00
N ASP A 48 -15.37 -4.61 -3.39
CA ASP A 48 -16.28 -4.33 -4.51
C ASP A 48 -15.78 -4.97 -5.81
N HIS A 49 -14.47 -4.87 -6.08
CA HIS A 49 -13.83 -5.47 -7.25
C HIS A 49 -13.97 -7.00 -7.26
N LYS A 50 -13.56 -7.66 -6.17
CA LYS A 50 -13.65 -9.12 -6.04
C LYS A 50 -15.10 -9.60 -6.16
N ARG A 51 -16.01 -8.92 -5.46
CA ARG A 51 -17.45 -9.27 -5.49
C ARG A 51 -18.01 -9.17 -6.90
N LYS A 52 -17.69 -8.12 -7.61
CA LYS A 52 -18.16 -7.90 -8.98
C LYS A 52 -17.61 -8.92 -9.99
N HIS A 53 -16.35 -9.31 -9.85
CA HIS A 53 -15.66 -10.08 -10.89
C HIS A 53 -15.51 -11.56 -10.57
N TYR A 54 -15.51 -11.95 -9.30
CA TYR A 54 -15.10 -13.29 -8.89
C TYR A 54 -16.10 -14.02 -7.98
N VAL A 55 -16.93 -13.31 -7.24
CA VAL A 55 -17.92 -13.94 -6.35
C VAL A 55 -19.14 -14.39 -7.15
N LYS A 56 -19.50 -15.67 -7.01
CA LYS A 56 -20.65 -16.30 -7.70
C LYS A 56 -21.66 -16.93 -6.73
N ASN A 57 -21.23 -17.19 -5.50
CA ASN A 57 -22.02 -17.89 -4.49
C ASN A 57 -21.54 -17.54 -3.08
N ALA A 58 -22.26 -18.06 -2.06
CA ALA A 58 -21.94 -17.79 -0.65
C ALA A 58 -20.57 -18.32 -0.20
N ALA A 59 -20.06 -19.40 -0.80
CA ALA A 59 -18.74 -19.92 -0.48
C ALA A 59 -17.65 -18.96 -1.00
N ASP A 60 -17.81 -18.39 -2.18
CA ASP A 60 -16.92 -17.38 -2.72
C ASP A 60 -16.92 -16.12 -1.85
N GLU A 61 -18.10 -15.71 -1.33
CA GLU A 61 -18.20 -14.57 -0.40
C GLU A 61 -17.41 -14.82 0.88
N ALA A 62 -17.47 -16.02 1.44
CA ALA A 62 -16.68 -16.38 2.63
C ALA A 62 -15.16 -16.32 2.35
N VAL A 63 -14.71 -16.75 1.17
CA VAL A 63 -13.31 -16.64 0.74
C VAL A 63 -12.90 -15.18 0.60
N LEU A 64 -13.76 -14.35 -0.02
CA LEU A 64 -13.51 -12.91 -0.13
C LEU A 64 -13.31 -12.29 1.24
N VAL A 65 -14.26 -12.48 2.16
CA VAL A 65 -14.20 -11.91 3.52
C VAL A 65 -12.91 -12.29 4.23
N ALA A 66 -12.52 -13.58 4.18
CA ALA A 66 -11.30 -14.07 4.83
C ALA A 66 -10.01 -13.53 4.19
N SER A 67 -10.08 -13.00 2.98
CA SER A 67 -8.89 -12.57 2.21
C SER A 67 -8.50 -11.09 2.38
N ILE A 68 -9.30 -10.30 3.10
CA ILE A 68 -9.10 -8.85 3.23
C ILE A 68 -8.47 -8.53 4.58
N HIS A 69 -7.30 -7.92 4.57
CA HIS A 69 -6.53 -7.59 5.77
C HIS A 69 -6.11 -6.12 5.77
N GLY A 70 -6.15 -5.49 6.93
CA GLY A 70 -5.71 -4.10 7.09
C GLY A 70 -5.08 -3.87 8.46
N VAL A 71 -4.15 -2.93 8.53
CA VAL A 71 -3.57 -2.47 9.78
C VAL A 71 -3.60 -0.95 9.81
N GLU A 72 -4.06 -0.38 10.90
CA GLU A 72 -4.11 1.08 11.09
C GLU A 72 -3.66 1.46 12.50
N LYS A 73 -2.68 2.37 12.58
CA LYS A 73 -2.08 2.82 13.85
C LYS A 73 -3.01 3.71 14.66
N LYS A 74 -3.82 4.54 13.99
CA LYS A 74 -4.63 5.56 14.66
C LYS A 74 -6.05 5.09 14.92
N ALA A 75 -6.54 5.31 16.14
CA ALA A 75 -7.83 4.82 16.61
C ALA A 75 -9.02 5.31 15.77
N LEU A 76 -9.06 6.59 15.40
CA LEU A 76 -10.18 7.13 14.63
C LEU A 76 -10.23 6.60 13.20
N PRO A 77 -9.14 6.63 12.39
CA PRO A 77 -9.15 5.98 11.07
C PRO A 77 -9.45 4.49 11.15
N HIS A 78 -8.90 3.75 12.13
CA HIS A 78 -9.21 2.34 12.34
C HIS A 78 -10.72 2.11 12.57
N MET A 79 -11.34 2.89 13.46
CA MET A 79 -12.79 2.82 13.69
C MET A 79 -13.59 3.08 12.41
N LEU A 80 -13.19 4.09 11.63
CA LEU A 80 -13.82 4.40 10.34
C LEU A 80 -13.60 3.27 9.32
N CYS A 81 -12.42 2.66 9.28
CA CYS A 81 -12.14 1.51 8.44
C CYS A 81 -13.04 0.33 8.81
N THR A 82 -13.10 -0.03 10.09
CA THR A 82 -13.96 -1.10 10.59
C THR A 82 -15.43 -0.87 10.22
N THR A 83 -15.94 0.35 10.42
CA THR A 83 -17.29 0.72 10.01
C THR A 83 -17.49 0.59 8.50
N ASN A 84 -16.49 1.01 7.71
CA ASN A 84 -16.53 0.92 6.26
C ASN A 84 -16.56 -0.55 5.79
N MET A 85 -15.82 -1.45 6.44
CA MET A 85 -15.86 -2.88 6.14
C MET A 85 -17.25 -3.47 6.42
N ILE A 86 -17.87 -3.11 7.53
CA ILE A 86 -19.26 -3.53 7.86
C ILE A 86 -20.24 -3.06 6.79
N LEU A 87 -20.14 -1.80 6.35
CA LEU A 87 -20.98 -1.25 5.28
C LEU A 87 -20.77 -1.96 3.93
N HIS A 88 -19.60 -2.60 3.73
CA HIS A 88 -19.30 -3.41 2.56
C HIS A 88 -19.53 -4.92 2.80
N GLY A 89 -20.32 -5.27 3.83
CA GLY A 89 -20.81 -6.64 4.06
C GLY A 89 -19.81 -7.58 4.74
N ILE A 90 -18.81 -7.03 5.46
CA ILE A 90 -17.96 -7.81 6.36
C ILE A 90 -18.49 -7.63 7.78
N ASP A 91 -19.37 -8.52 8.23
CA ASP A 91 -20.09 -8.38 9.50
C ASP A 91 -19.18 -8.30 10.74
N THR A 92 -18.05 -8.99 10.71
CA THR A 92 -17.09 -9.00 11.81
C THR A 92 -15.67 -8.84 11.26
N PRO A 93 -15.21 -7.59 11.03
CA PRO A 93 -13.93 -7.32 10.36
C PRO A 93 -12.72 -7.47 11.32
N THR A 94 -12.52 -8.67 11.86
CA THR A 94 -11.42 -9.01 12.78
C THR A 94 -10.04 -8.95 12.13
N GLN A 95 -9.97 -8.97 10.79
CA GLN A 95 -8.73 -8.83 10.03
C GLN A 95 -8.27 -7.38 9.87
N ILE A 96 -9.04 -6.41 10.38
CA ILE A 96 -8.64 -5.01 10.45
C ILE A 96 -8.10 -4.74 11.84
N GLU A 97 -6.80 -4.66 11.95
CA GLU A 97 -6.10 -4.58 13.22
C GLU A 97 -5.77 -3.13 13.60
N HIS A 98 -6.01 -2.76 14.86
CA HIS A 98 -5.56 -1.48 15.42
C HIS A 98 -4.15 -1.65 15.99
N ASP A 99 -3.14 -1.38 15.17
CA ASP A 99 -1.73 -1.59 15.53
C ASP A 99 -0.80 -0.75 14.65
N ASN A 100 0.46 -0.62 15.06
CA ASN A 100 1.50 -0.03 14.22
C ASN A 100 2.27 -1.13 13.48
N MET A 101 2.02 -1.26 12.18
CA MET A 101 2.66 -2.27 11.34
C MET A 101 4.19 -2.19 11.33
N LEU A 102 4.78 -1.01 11.57
CA LEU A 102 6.23 -0.79 11.55
C LEU A 102 6.93 -1.19 12.85
N SER A 103 6.21 -1.24 13.98
CA SER A 103 6.79 -1.50 15.30
C SER A 103 6.27 -2.76 15.97
N ARG A 104 5.15 -3.34 15.52
CA ARG A 104 4.52 -4.51 16.16
C ARG A 104 5.40 -5.75 16.16
N ARG A 105 6.38 -5.82 15.26
CA ARG A 105 7.21 -7.00 15.06
C ARG A 105 8.50 -6.64 14.31
N ALA A 106 9.62 -7.28 14.64
CA ALA A 106 10.86 -7.06 13.92
C ALA A 106 10.75 -7.49 12.45
N TYR A 107 11.35 -6.72 11.55
CA TYR A 107 11.35 -6.98 10.11
C TYR A 107 11.81 -8.40 9.75
N THR A 108 12.80 -8.92 10.46
CA THR A 108 13.37 -10.25 10.25
C THR A 108 12.43 -11.39 10.63
N ASP A 109 11.47 -11.12 11.54
CA ASP A 109 10.55 -12.12 12.07
C ASP A 109 9.36 -12.40 11.14
N TYR A 110 9.16 -11.56 10.12
CA TYR A 110 8.18 -11.83 9.08
C TYR A 110 8.68 -12.95 8.18
N GLY A 111 8.04 -14.11 8.24
CA GLY A 111 8.32 -15.30 7.46
C GLY A 111 7.38 -15.49 6.27
N GLU A 112 7.41 -16.68 5.66
CA GLU A 112 6.55 -17.01 4.50
C GLU A 112 5.07 -17.03 4.85
N ALA A 113 4.72 -17.45 6.06
CA ALA A 113 3.32 -17.50 6.53
C ALA A 113 2.67 -16.11 6.65
N ASP A 114 3.48 -15.06 6.80
CA ASP A 114 3.01 -13.68 6.93
C ASP A 114 2.83 -13.00 5.57
N ARG A 115 3.33 -13.61 4.49
CA ARG A 115 3.31 -13.02 3.16
C ARG A 115 1.93 -13.12 2.52
N VAL A 116 1.59 -12.08 1.77
CA VAL A 116 0.30 -11.95 1.06
C VAL A 116 0.50 -11.91 -0.46
N ASN A 117 -0.58 -12.14 -1.19
CA ASN A 117 -0.55 -12.13 -2.65
C ASN A 117 -0.57 -10.70 -3.21
N VAL A 118 -1.29 -9.79 -2.55
CA VAL A 118 -1.52 -8.43 -3.04
C VAL A 118 -1.34 -7.44 -1.89
N ILE A 119 -0.58 -6.37 -2.14
CA ILE A 119 -0.48 -5.21 -1.25
C ILE A 119 -0.86 -3.96 -2.02
N ILE A 120 -1.83 -3.22 -1.50
CA ILE A 120 -2.28 -1.94 -2.07
C ILE A 120 -2.32 -0.94 -0.93
N THR A 121 -1.50 0.11 -1.01
CA THR A 121 -1.37 1.04 0.12
C THR A 121 -0.97 2.44 -0.31
N ASN A 122 -1.38 3.41 0.50
CA ASN A 122 -0.89 4.79 0.49
C ASN A 122 -0.31 5.09 1.87
N PRO A 123 0.96 4.71 2.13
CA PRO A 123 1.56 4.94 3.43
C PRO A 123 1.67 6.44 3.72
N PRO A 124 1.65 6.86 5.01
CA PRO A 124 1.88 8.25 5.36
C PRO A 124 3.24 8.73 4.85
N PHE A 125 3.28 9.87 4.15
CA PHE A 125 4.52 10.47 3.66
C PHE A 125 4.72 11.87 4.22
N GLY A 126 6.00 12.27 4.33
CA GLY A 126 6.39 13.52 5.00
C GLY A 126 6.36 13.43 6.52
N GLY A 127 6.11 12.25 7.09
CA GLY A 127 6.18 11.97 8.53
C GLY A 127 7.43 11.20 8.91
N MET A 128 7.80 11.33 10.18
CA MET A 128 8.84 10.52 10.82
C MET A 128 8.19 9.66 11.89
N GLU A 129 8.63 8.41 11.99
CA GLU A 129 8.20 7.52 13.06
C GLU A 129 8.79 7.93 14.41
N GLU A 130 8.17 7.44 15.48
CA GLU A 130 8.63 7.57 16.85
C GLU A 130 10.02 6.96 17.00
N ASP A 131 10.81 7.49 17.95
CA ASP A 131 12.15 7.00 18.23
C ASP A 131 12.13 5.51 18.59
N GLY A 132 12.99 4.75 17.93
CA GLY A 132 13.13 3.32 18.17
C GLY A 132 12.36 2.43 17.21
N VAL A 133 11.39 2.93 16.45
CA VAL A 133 10.68 2.14 15.42
C VAL A 133 11.65 1.64 14.35
N GLU A 134 12.61 2.46 13.97
CA GLU A 134 13.66 2.10 13.00
C GLU A 134 14.53 0.92 13.46
N ASN A 135 14.58 0.64 14.76
CA ASN A 135 15.34 -0.50 15.32
C ASN A 135 14.69 -1.86 15.00
N GLN A 136 13.42 -1.88 14.61
CA GLN A 136 12.77 -3.08 14.10
C GLN A 136 13.29 -3.50 12.72
N PHE A 137 14.05 -2.65 12.05
CA PHE A 137 14.57 -2.88 10.70
C PHE A 137 16.08 -3.17 10.72
N PRO A 138 16.59 -3.97 9.76
CA PRO A 138 18.02 -4.19 9.59
C PRO A 138 18.77 -2.87 9.41
N ALA A 139 20.01 -2.79 9.89
CA ALA A 139 20.82 -1.57 9.83
C ALA A 139 20.93 -0.97 8.42
N THR A 140 20.87 -1.82 7.39
CA THR A 140 20.91 -1.41 5.98
C THR A 140 19.63 -0.75 5.48
N LEU A 141 18.51 -0.88 6.22
CA LEU A 141 17.19 -0.33 5.89
C LEU A 141 16.69 0.66 6.94
N ARG A 142 17.52 1.03 7.93
CA ARG A 142 17.12 1.95 9.00
C ARG A 142 16.98 3.37 8.49
N THR A 143 15.79 3.89 8.65
CA THR A 143 15.43 5.29 8.42
C THR A 143 14.29 5.64 9.39
N ARG A 144 14.06 6.92 9.61
CA ARG A 144 12.89 7.38 10.38
C ARG A 144 11.74 7.83 9.47
N GLU A 145 11.97 7.92 8.18
CA GLU A 145 10.92 8.29 7.24
C GLU A 145 9.90 7.15 7.09
N THR A 146 8.66 7.43 7.45
CA THR A 146 7.56 6.46 7.50
C THR A 146 7.34 5.74 6.17
N ALA A 147 7.29 6.49 5.06
CA ALA A 147 7.05 5.92 3.73
C ALA A 147 8.16 4.95 3.29
N ASP A 148 9.42 5.24 3.67
CA ASP A 148 10.57 4.40 3.34
C ASP A 148 10.52 3.08 4.11
N LEU A 149 10.17 3.11 5.40
CA LEU A 149 9.98 1.90 6.21
C LEU A 149 8.84 1.03 5.68
N PHE A 150 7.70 1.64 5.30
CA PHE A 150 6.61 0.91 4.66
C PHE A 150 7.04 0.29 3.35
N MET A 151 7.83 0.98 2.53
CA MET A 151 8.30 0.42 1.26
C MET A 151 9.17 -0.82 1.48
N ALA A 152 10.10 -0.78 2.45
CA ALA A 152 10.90 -1.94 2.83
C ALA A 152 10.00 -3.12 3.26
N LEU A 153 9.00 -2.83 4.10
CA LEU A 153 8.10 -3.85 4.63
C LEU A 153 7.19 -4.44 3.55
N VAL A 154 6.69 -3.64 2.62
CA VAL A 154 5.89 -4.11 1.48
C VAL A 154 6.65 -5.16 0.66
N VAL A 155 7.92 -4.88 0.33
CA VAL A 155 8.77 -5.86 -0.39
C VAL A 155 8.95 -7.16 0.42
N ARG A 156 9.07 -7.07 1.75
CA ARG A 156 9.21 -8.22 2.64
C ARG A 156 7.95 -9.08 2.71
N LEU A 157 6.79 -8.44 2.75
CA LEU A 157 5.49 -9.09 2.96
C LEU A 157 4.85 -9.66 1.69
N LEU A 158 5.42 -9.42 0.51
CA LEU A 158 4.92 -10.03 -0.72
C LEU A 158 5.38 -11.49 -0.85
N LYS A 159 4.46 -12.37 -1.23
CA LYS A 159 4.78 -13.71 -1.74
C LYS A 159 5.55 -13.61 -3.05
N SER A 160 6.28 -14.66 -3.42
CA SER A 160 6.74 -14.85 -4.80
C SER A 160 5.55 -14.72 -5.76
N HIS A 161 5.73 -13.96 -6.84
CA HIS A 161 4.69 -13.57 -7.80
C HIS A 161 3.55 -12.71 -7.21
N GLY A 162 3.65 -12.31 -5.94
CA GLY A 162 2.74 -11.32 -5.34
C GLY A 162 2.92 -9.95 -5.98
N ARG A 163 1.83 -9.18 -6.05
CA ARG A 163 1.78 -7.86 -6.70
C ARG A 163 1.56 -6.77 -5.68
N ALA A 164 2.14 -5.62 -5.93
CA ALA A 164 1.83 -4.44 -5.14
C ALA A 164 1.58 -3.20 -6.00
N ALA A 165 0.77 -2.31 -5.45
CA ALA A 165 0.67 -0.94 -5.90
C ALA A 165 0.80 0.00 -4.69
N VAL A 166 1.79 0.89 -4.74
CA VAL A 166 2.11 1.79 -3.64
C VAL A 166 2.07 3.23 -4.13
N VAL A 167 1.40 4.10 -3.37
CA VAL A 167 1.41 5.55 -3.60
C VAL A 167 2.60 6.14 -2.87
N LEU A 168 3.48 6.83 -3.56
CA LEU A 168 4.68 7.43 -2.98
C LEU A 168 4.91 8.87 -3.48
N PRO A 169 5.48 9.75 -2.65
CA PRO A 169 5.82 11.11 -3.08
C PRO A 169 7.02 11.12 -4.03
N ASP A 170 7.15 12.18 -4.83
CA ASP A 170 8.33 12.41 -5.69
C ASP A 170 9.65 12.26 -4.94
N GLY A 171 9.68 12.68 -3.67
CA GLY A 171 10.87 12.59 -2.83
C GLY A 171 11.41 11.15 -2.65
N PHE A 172 10.57 10.12 -2.82
CA PHE A 172 11.06 8.73 -2.83
C PHE A 172 11.88 8.43 -4.09
N LEU A 173 11.37 8.83 -5.26
CA LEU A 173 12.02 8.53 -6.55
C LEU A 173 13.34 9.31 -6.72
N PHE A 174 13.36 10.59 -6.34
CA PHE A 174 14.50 11.49 -6.54
C PHE A 174 15.46 11.56 -5.34
N GLY A 175 15.07 11.00 -4.19
CA GLY A 175 15.89 11.00 -2.99
C GLY A 175 17.11 10.08 -3.09
N GLU A 176 18.14 10.43 -2.34
CA GLU A 176 19.42 9.71 -2.23
C GLU A 176 19.55 8.95 -0.91
N GLY A 177 20.73 8.38 -0.67
CA GLY A 177 21.05 7.71 0.58
C GLY A 177 20.23 6.43 0.80
N MET A 178 19.40 6.40 1.85
CA MET A 178 18.56 5.25 2.17
C MET A 178 17.56 4.95 1.03
N LYS A 179 17.01 5.97 0.41
CA LYS A 179 16.08 5.81 -0.73
C LYS A 179 16.74 5.14 -1.92
N THR A 180 18.03 5.38 -2.17
CA THR A 180 18.79 4.66 -3.20
C THR A 180 18.86 3.17 -2.91
N ARG A 181 19.12 2.78 -1.66
CA ARG A 181 19.15 1.36 -1.25
C ARG A 181 17.79 0.70 -1.36
N LEU A 182 16.74 1.39 -0.96
CA LEU A 182 15.36 0.87 -1.10
C LEU A 182 14.98 0.68 -2.57
N LYS A 183 15.32 1.64 -3.44
CA LYS A 183 15.13 1.52 -4.89
C LYS A 183 15.93 0.35 -5.46
N GLN A 184 17.18 0.18 -5.03
CA GLN A 184 17.99 -0.96 -5.43
C GLN A 184 17.35 -2.29 -5.02
N THR A 185 16.94 -2.43 -3.75
CA THR A 185 16.23 -3.62 -3.27
C THR A 185 14.96 -3.89 -4.06
N LEU A 186 14.19 -2.84 -4.37
CA LEU A 186 12.97 -2.95 -5.18
C LEU A 186 13.28 -3.47 -6.58
N LEU A 187 14.26 -2.89 -7.28
CA LEU A 187 14.64 -3.28 -8.64
C LEU A 187 15.28 -4.67 -8.71
N GLU A 188 16.00 -5.07 -7.66
CA GLU A 188 16.60 -6.40 -7.58
C GLU A 188 15.55 -7.48 -7.32
N GLN A 189 14.68 -7.29 -6.31
CA GLN A 189 13.78 -8.32 -5.83
C GLN A 189 12.41 -8.31 -6.49
N CYS A 190 12.02 -7.21 -7.10
CA CYS A 190 10.73 -7.04 -7.74
C CYS A 190 10.90 -6.56 -9.17
N ASP A 191 10.00 -7.00 -10.03
CA ASP A 191 9.81 -6.42 -11.35
C ASP A 191 8.96 -5.14 -11.19
N LEU A 192 9.63 -3.99 -11.08
CA LEU A 192 8.99 -2.68 -11.10
C LEU A 192 8.65 -2.34 -12.55
N HIS A 193 7.48 -2.72 -13.00
CA HIS A 193 7.11 -2.62 -14.41
C HIS A 193 6.43 -1.30 -14.80
N THR A 194 5.83 -0.56 -13.85
CA THR A 194 5.06 0.65 -14.21
C THR A 194 5.13 1.69 -13.09
N ILE A 195 5.42 2.93 -13.47
CA ILE A 195 5.29 4.11 -12.60
C ILE A 195 4.32 5.07 -13.28
N VAL A 196 3.25 5.45 -12.59
CA VAL A 196 2.29 6.46 -13.03
C VAL A 196 2.47 7.71 -12.19
N ARG A 197 2.90 8.81 -12.80
CA ARG A 197 3.00 10.11 -12.16
C ARG A 197 1.65 10.81 -12.21
N LEU A 198 1.13 11.18 -11.04
CA LEU A 198 -0.14 11.86 -10.92
C LEU A 198 0.04 13.40 -11.07
N PRO A 199 -0.98 14.12 -11.55
CA PRO A 199 -0.98 15.57 -11.57
C PRO A 199 -0.85 16.16 -10.17
N ASN A 200 -0.38 17.41 -10.08
CA ASN A 200 -0.43 18.16 -8.82
C ASN A 200 -1.89 18.30 -8.37
N GLY A 201 -2.09 18.37 -7.06
CA GLY A 201 -3.40 18.63 -6.49
C GLY A 201 -4.36 17.44 -6.43
N VAL A 202 -3.96 16.25 -6.88
CA VAL A 202 -4.80 15.03 -6.76
C VAL A 202 -5.19 14.75 -5.31
N PHE A 203 -4.31 15.11 -4.36
CA PHE A 203 -4.54 14.97 -2.93
C PHE A 203 -4.93 16.28 -2.22
N SER A 204 -5.35 17.30 -2.98
CA SER A 204 -5.89 18.54 -2.38
C SER A 204 -7.20 18.24 -1.61
N PRO A 205 -7.48 18.93 -0.50
CA PRO A 205 -6.69 20.00 0.14
C PRO A 205 -5.60 19.49 1.10
N TYR A 206 -5.35 18.20 1.18
CA TYR A 206 -4.47 17.60 2.19
C TYR A 206 -2.97 17.87 1.92
N THR A 207 -2.55 17.77 0.67
CA THR A 207 -1.17 18.05 0.28
C THR A 207 -1.06 18.49 -1.18
N GLY A 208 -0.09 19.36 -1.47
CA GLY A 208 0.34 19.71 -2.83
C GLY A 208 1.53 18.89 -3.35
N ILE A 209 1.97 17.89 -2.59
CA ILE A 209 3.11 17.06 -2.99
C ILE A 209 2.73 16.20 -4.20
N LYS A 210 3.56 16.23 -5.24
CA LYS A 210 3.42 15.30 -6.38
C LYS A 210 3.61 13.86 -5.93
N THR A 211 2.76 12.98 -6.41
CA THR A 211 2.74 11.57 -6.05
C THR A 211 2.84 10.68 -7.28
N ASN A 212 3.38 9.49 -7.04
CA ASN A 212 3.55 8.46 -8.05
C ASN A 212 2.90 7.16 -7.58
N LEU A 213 2.36 6.41 -8.51
CA LEU A 213 1.86 5.05 -8.30
C LEU A 213 2.91 4.09 -8.83
N LEU A 214 3.48 3.26 -7.96
CA LEU A 214 4.45 2.23 -8.32
C LEU A 214 3.76 0.88 -8.37
N PHE A 215 3.81 0.20 -9.51
CA PHE A 215 3.28 -1.14 -9.70
C PHE A 215 4.41 -2.12 -9.91
N PHE A 216 4.48 -3.15 -9.10
CA PHE A 216 5.54 -4.15 -9.16
C PHE A 216 5.09 -5.54 -8.73
N THR A 217 5.83 -6.55 -9.20
CA THR A 217 5.61 -7.96 -8.90
C THR A 217 6.86 -8.54 -8.24
N LYS A 218 6.72 -9.17 -7.07
CA LYS A 218 7.82 -9.86 -6.40
C LYS A 218 8.28 -11.06 -7.20
N LYS A 219 9.57 -11.20 -7.38
CA LYS A 219 10.18 -12.35 -8.07
C LYS A 219 10.87 -13.29 -7.08
N PRO A 220 10.93 -14.59 -7.38
CA PRO A 220 11.73 -15.54 -6.59
C PRO A 220 13.22 -15.22 -6.69
N GLU A 221 13.98 -15.60 -5.69
CA GLU A 221 15.44 -15.29 -5.60
C GLU A 221 16.25 -15.73 -6.83
N GLY A 222 15.87 -16.83 -7.46
CA GLY A 222 16.56 -17.31 -8.68
C GLY A 222 16.35 -16.44 -9.94
N GLU A 223 15.45 -15.45 -9.88
CA GLU A 223 15.12 -14.55 -10.99
C GLU A 223 15.66 -13.11 -10.78
N TRP A 224 16.56 -12.90 -9.83
CA TRP A 224 17.15 -11.60 -9.56
C TRP A 224 18.39 -11.31 -10.43
N PRO A 225 18.65 -10.05 -10.84
CA PRO A 225 17.80 -8.86 -10.69
C PRO A 225 16.51 -8.96 -11.51
N ALA A 226 15.40 -8.49 -10.91
CA ALA A 226 14.05 -8.76 -11.41
C ALA A 226 13.55 -7.73 -12.44
N THR A 227 13.81 -6.44 -12.21
CA THR A 227 13.38 -5.36 -13.11
C THR A 227 14.30 -5.24 -14.31
N LYS A 228 13.72 -5.26 -15.51
CA LYS A 228 14.43 -5.05 -16.77
C LYS A 228 14.04 -3.73 -17.41
N ASP A 229 12.76 -3.47 -17.52
CA ASP A 229 12.19 -2.29 -18.15
C ASP A 229 11.14 -1.68 -17.23
N VAL A 230 11.05 -0.35 -17.20
CA VAL A 230 10.06 0.40 -16.43
C VAL A 230 9.28 1.30 -17.37
N TRP A 231 7.97 1.13 -17.42
CA TRP A 231 7.07 2.04 -18.12
C TRP A 231 6.78 3.25 -17.25
N LEU A 232 7.14 4.43 -17.76
CA LEU A 232 6.86 5.72 -17.11
C LEU A 232 5.69 6.39 -17.83
N TYR A 233 4.64 6.67 -17.09
CA TYR A 233 3.47 7.38 -17.59
C TYR A 233 3.20 8.61 -16.71
N GLU A 234 3.19 9.79 -17.31
CA GLU A 234 2.74 11.00 -16.64
C GLU A 234 1.30 11.29 -17.04
N HIS A 235 0.40 11.27 -16.05
CA HIS A 235 -1.01 11.55 -16.29
C HIS A 235 -1.17 13.06 -16.52
N PRO A 236 -1.74 13.47 -17.68
CA PRO A 236 -1.92 14.89 -17.97
C PRO A 236 -2.94 15.52 -17.03
N TYR A 237 -2.87 16.83 -16.89
CA TYR A 237 -3.94 17.59 -16.26
C TYR A 237 -5.22 17.46 -17.10
N PRO A 238 -6.40 17.45 -16.48
CA PRO A 238 -7.66 17.59 -17.21
C PRO A 238 -7.66 18.86 -18.06
N GLU A 239 -8.34 18.82 -19.19
CA GLU A 239 -8.46 19.96 -20.09
C GLU A 239 -9.04 21.19 -19.35
N GLY A 240 -8.36 22.34 -19.41
CA GLY A 240 -8.77 23.57 -18.72
C GLY A 240 -8.32 23.67 -17.24
N VAL A 241 -7.52 22.73 -16.75
CA VAL A 241 -6.90 22.78 -15.40
C VAL A 241 -5.40 23.03 -15.55
N THR A 242 -4.87 24.06 -14.88
CA THR A 242 -3.44 24.41 -14.85
C THR A 242 -2.86 24.24 -13.45
#